data_8cd13f004be519076de6d1c0a2ed6241
#
_entry.id   8cd13f004be519076de6d1c0a2ed6241
#
_cell.length_a   1.000
_cell.length_b   1.000
_cell.length_c   1.000
_cell.angle_alpha   90.00
_cell.angle_beta   90.00
_cell.angle_gamma   90.00
#
_symmetry.space_group_name_H-M   'P 1'
#
loop_
_entity.id
_entity.type
_entity.pdbx_description
1 polymer ?
#
loop_
_entity_poly.entity_id
_entity_poly.type
_entity_poly.pdbx_seq_one_letter_code
_entity_poly.pdbx_strand_id
1 'polypeptide(L)'
;MQTAALPHVSLVPVSPVSPGHFRQILDPDRYREFSAAIVRAREVLGRRVIWNVNSTAGGGGVAEMLRSVIAYVSGAGIDARWVVIQGNPEFFEVTKRIHNQVQGFEGDGGDLGEAEHGEYARALALVGQELATLVRPGDIVLLHDPQTAGLVSELQHRNVTVVWRCHVGADAINARAEKAWTFLMRYLPGAQAYIFSRATYAWKDLPRERIVVIPPSIDPFSPKNNGMTREMAAAILINAGLISGFAAATPYYVRPSGTIGLVSRRAEVFQQAPPAPATRLVVQVSRWDRLKDPIGVMEGFANFVAADTPAHLLIAGPEVAAVADDPEGAEVLHDTIVAWERLPEPVRRRVHLACLPMQDVDENAAIVNALQRWSEVIVQKSLAGGFGLTVSEAMWKARPVVASRIGGIQDQVEHERSGILLDDPTDLQAYAGAVTRLLTQRATAQEMGRAAMRRVQEHFLTDRHLKQYGELFARLVA
;
A
#
# COMPACT_ATOMS: atom_id res chain seq x y z
N MET A 1 -0.95 -42.28 -9.35
CA MET A 1 -1.59 -41.01 -9.65
C MET A 1 -0.47 -39.95 -9.67
N GLN A 2 -0.10 -39.45 -10.86
CA GLN A 2 0.80 -38.31 -10.96
C GLN A 2 0.09 -37.14 -10.34
N THR A 3 0.59 -36.60 -9.22
CA THR A 3 0.21 -35.30 -8.72
C THR A 3 0.53 -34.30 -9.81
N ALA A 4 -0.48 -33.72 -10.45
CA ALA A 4 -0.29 -32.63 -11.39
C ALA A 4 0.53 -31.55 -10.65
N ALA A 5 1.68 -31.17 -11.23
CA ALA A 5 2.48 -30.08 -10.69
C ALA A 5 1.59 -28.82 -10.62
N LEU A 6 1.64 -28.11 -9.50
CA LEU A 6 0.91 -26.85 -9.36
C LEU A 6 1.43 -25.88 -10.43
N PRO A 7 0.55 -25.10 -11.07
CA PRO A 7 0.97 -24.10 -12.05
C PRO A 7 1.91 -23.07 -11.40
N HIS A 8 2.93 -22.64 -12.14
CA HIS A 8 3.88 -21.62 -11.67
C HIS A 8 3.34 -20.19 -11.78
N VAL A 9 2.23 -20.00 -12.52
CA VAL A 9 1.52 -18.74 -12.63
C VAL A 9 0.02 -18.94 -12.43
N SER A 10 -0.65 -17.95 -11.83
CA SER A 10 -2.10 -17.95 -11.62
C SER A 10 -2.72 -16.64 -12.09
N LEU A 11 -3.80 -16.71 -12.87
CA LEU A 11 -4.57 -15.56 -13.28
C LEU A 11 -5.47 -15.09 -12.14
N VAL A 12 -5.43 -13.80 -11.84
CA VAL A 12 -6.31 -13.16 -10.86
C VAL A 12 -7.46 -12.47 -11.60
N PRO A 13 -8.71 -12.89 -11.38
CA PRO A 13 -9.85 -12.23 -12.00
C PRO A 13 -10.07 -10.85 -11.40
N VAL A 14 -10.26 -9.84 -12.27
CA VAL A 14 -10.60 -8.47 -11.88
C VAL A 14 -11.81 -8.03 -12.70
N SER A 15 -12.88 -7.63 -12.02
CA SER A 15 -14.09 -7.13 -12.68
C SER A 15 -13.84 -5.72 -13.22
N PRO A 16 -14.24 -5.42 -14.48
CA PRO A 16 -14.11 -4.10 -15.08
C PRO A 16 -14.92 -3.05 -14.31
N VAL A 17 -14.33 -1.86 -14.13
CA VAL A 17 -14.99 -0.67 -13.54
C VAL A 17 -14.85 0.50 -14.50
N SER A 18 -15.96 1.19 -14.78
CA SER A 18 -15.92 2.32 -15.71
C SER A 18 -15.07 3.48 -15.18
N PRO A 19 -14.08 3.97 -15.94
CA PRO A 19 -13.35 5.20 -15.58
C PRO A 19 -14.25 6.44 -15.59
N GLY A 20 -15.47 6.34 -16.12
CA GLY A 20 -16.48 7.40 -16.07
C GLY A 20 -16.87 7.82 -14.65
N HIS A 21 -16.64 6.99 -13.63
CA HIS A 21 -16.85 7.35 -12.23
C HIS A 21 -16.06 8.57 -11.79
N PHE A 22 -14.89 8.80 -12.35
CA PHE A 22 -14.04 9.96 -12.03
C PHE A 22 -14.71 11.32 -12.33
N ARG A 23 -15.75 11.35 -13.17
CA ARG A 23 -16.56 12.55 -13.40
C ARG A 23 -17.19 13.13 -12.12
N GLN A 24 -17.37 12.30 -11.10
CA GLN A 24 -18.00 12.72 -9.83
C GLN A 24 -17.04 13.54 -8.93
N ILE A 25 -15.73 13.43 -9.15
CA ILE A 25 -14.72 14.02 -8.25
C ILE A 25 -13.71 14.93 -8.94
N LEU A 26 -13.53 14.79 -10.25
CA LEU A 26 -12.67 15.67 -11.03
C LEU A 26 -13.44 16.90 -11.51
N ASP A 27 -12.75 18.04 -11.58
CA ASP A 27 -13.29 19.20 -12.27
C ASP A 27 -13.47 18.91 -13.78
N PRO A 28 -14.34 19.66 -14.49
CA PRO A 28 -14.66 19.36 -15.86
C PRO A 28 -13.46 19.36 -16.82
N ASP A 29 -12.47 20.21 -16.60
CA ASP A 29 -11.30 20.31 -17.46
C ASP A 29 -10.38 19.12 -17.28
N ARG A 30 -10.06 18.77 -16.04
CA ARG A 30 -9.28 17.59 -15.69
C ARG A 30 -9.96 16.29 -16.15
N TYR A 31 -11.29 16.20 -16.01
CA TYR A 31 -12.04 15.05 -16.51
C TYR A 31 -11.98 14.93 -18.03
N ARG A 32 -12.06 16.05 -18.78
CA ARG A 32 -11.89 16.03 -20.25
C ARG A 32 -10.49 15.56 -20.66
N GLU A 33 -9.45 16.07 -20.03
CA GLU A 33 -8.07 15.63 -20.28
C GLU A 33 -7.87 14.13 -20.00
N PHE A 34 -8.36 13.68 -18.85
CA PHE A 34 -8.32 12.27 -18.46
C PHE A 34 -9.05 11.38 -19.47
N SER A 35 -10.28 11.73 -19.84
CA SER A 35 -11.07 10.98 -20.82
C SER A 35 -10.39 10.93 -22.19
N ALA A 36 -9.82 12.04 -22.65
CA ALA A 36 -9.09 12.09 -23.91
C ALA A 36 -7.82 11.22 -23.86
N ALA A 37 -7.11 11.18 -22.74
CA ALA A 37 -5.94 10.32 -22.56
C ALA A 37 -6.31 8.82 -22.62
N ILE A 38 -7.42 8.43 -21.99
CA ILE A 38 -7.94 7.05 -22.04
C ILE A 38 -8.30 6.64 -23.49
N VAL A 39 -8.98 7.52 -24.23
CA VAL A 39 -9.33 7.26 -25.64
C VAL A 39 -8.07 7.04 -26.48
N ARG A 40 -7.09 7.96 -26.37
CA ARG A 40 -5.81 7.82 -27.09
C ARG A 40 -5.06 6.54 -26.73
N ALA A 41 -4.99 6.20 -25.43
CA ALA A 41 -4.35 4.98 -24.97
C ALA A 41 -5.02 3.74 -25.59
N ARG A 42 -6.36 3.66 -25.60
CA ARG A 42 -7.10 2.56 -26.22
C ARG A 42 -6.82 2.43 -27.72
N GLU A 43 -6.78 3.55 -28.44
CA GLU A 43 -6.50 3.55 -29.89
C GLU A 43 -5.09 3.05 -30.20
N VAL A 44 -4.07 3.54 -29.47
CA VAL A 44 -2.67 3.17 -29.70
C VAL A 44 -2.39 1.72 -29.25
N LEU A 45 -2.94 1.30 -28.11
CA LEU A 45 -2.74 -0.05 -27.60
C LEU A 45 -3.46 -1.11 -28.46
N GLY A 46 -4.60 -0.76 -29.04
CA GLY A 46 -5.32 -1.64 -29.98
C GLY A 46 -5.73 -2.96 -29.33
N ARG A 47 -5.24 -4.08 -29.86
CA ARG A 47 -5.53 -5.45 -29.37
C ARG A 47 -4.45 -6.03 -28.45
N ARG A 48 -3.44 -5.23 -28.07
CA ARG A 48 -2.38 -5.68 -27.16
C ARG A 48 -2.96 -5.94 -25.78
N VAL A 49 -2.41 -6.97 -25.13
CA VAL A 49 -2.70 -7.28 -23.73
C VAL A 49 -1.63 -6.62 -22.85
N ILE A 50 -2.05 -5.99 -21.77
CA ILE A 50 -1.17 -5.51 -20.69
C ILE A 50 -1.17 -6.55 -19.59
N TRP A 51 -0.08 -7.29 -19.46
CA TRP A 51 0.13 -8.28 -18.42
C TRP A 51 0.79 -7.66 -17.19
N ASN A 52 0.10 -7.65 -16.06
CA ASN A 52 0.68 -7.24 -14.78
C ASN A 52 1.10 -8.49 -14.03
N VAL A 53 2.38 -8.60 -13.69
CA VAL A 53 2.96 -9.79 -13.06
C VAL A 53 3.58 -9.42 -11.72
N ASN A 54 3.10 -10.02 -10.63
CA ASN A 54 3.65 -9.85 -9.28
C ASN A 54 3.60 -11.15 -8.48
N SER A 55 4.00 -11.13 -7.20
CA SER A 55 4.11 -12.32 -6.34
C SER A 55 2.90 -12.57 -5.43
N THR A 56 1.92 -11.67 -5.35
CA THR A 56 0.76 -11.84 -4.46
C THR A 56 -0.49 -11.11 -4.98
N ALA A 57 -1.67 -11.70 -4.76
CA ALA A 57 -2.96 -11.08 -5.07
C ALA A 57 -3.58 -10.34 -3.88
N GLY A 58 -2.96 -10.37 -2.71
CA GLY A 58 -3.48 -9.77 -1.48
C GLY A 58 -2.38 -9.39 -0.49
N GLY A 59 -2.76 -8.79 0.63
CA GLY A 59 -1.84 -8.54 1.75
C GLY A 59 -0.94 -7.32 1.63
N GLY A 60 -1.07 -6.47 0.60
CA GLY A 60 -0.21 -5.28 0.48
C GLY A 60 -0.73 -4.21 -0.46
N GLY A 61 -0.15 -3.02 -0.35
CA GLY A 61 -0.56 -1.84 -1.14
C GLY A 61 -0.40 -2.02 -2.65
N VAL A 62 0.57 -2.82 -3.11
CA VAL A 62 0.77 -3.10 -4.54
C VAL A 62 -0.40 -3.90 -5.10
N ALA A 63 -0.82 -4.97 -4.44
CA ALA A 63 -1.95 -5.79 -4.87
C ALA A 63 -3.26 -4.99 -4.87
N GLU A 64 -3.48 -4.15 -3.86
CA GLU A 64 -4.64 -3.27 -3.77
C GLU A 64 -4.68 -2.25 -4.92
N MET A 65 -3.56 -1.60 -5.20
CA MET A 65 -3.42 -0.65 -6.30
C MET A 65 -3.62 -1.34 -7.65
N LEU A 66 -3.03 -2.53 -7.88
CA LEU A 66 -3.17 -3.28 -9.12
C LEU A 66 -4.63 -3.66 -9.39
N ARG A 67 -5.36 -4.10 -8.38
CA ARG A 67 -6.78 -4.42 -8.50
C ARG A 67 -7.57 -3.25 -9.06
N SER A 68 -7.39 -2.05 -8.52
CA SER A 68 -8.07 -0.84 -8.99
C SER A 68 -7.62 -0.42 -10.38
N VAL A 69 -6.31 -0.36 -10.63
CA VAL A 69 -5.77 0.07 -11.94
C VAL A 69 -6.25 -0.86 -13.06
N ILE A 70 -6.15 -2.19 -12.86
CA ILE A 70 -6.58 -3.17 -13.85
C ILE A 70 -8.09 -3.10 -14.07
N ALA A 71 -8.90 -2.90 -13.02
CA ALA A 71 -10.34 -2.75 -13.13
C ALA A 71 -10.71 -1.57 -14.04
N TYR A 72 -10.09 -0.41 -13.87
CA TYR A 72 -10.34 0.77 -14.69
C TYR A 72 -9.80 0.64 -16.11
N VAL A 73 -8.62 0.05 -16.29
CA VAL A 73 -8.04 -0.21 -17.62
C VAL A 73 -8.95 -1.14 -18.41
N SER A 74 -9.44 -2.22 -17.79
CA SER A 74 -10.39 -3.16 -18.41
C SER A 74 -11.74 -2.47 -18.69
N GLY A 75 -12.22 -1.64 -17.76
CA GLY A 75 -13.46 -0.85 -17.95
C GLY A 75 -13.36 0.24 -19.03
N ALA A 76 -12.14 0.64 -19.38
CA ALA A 76 -11.87 1.50 -20.52
C ALA A 76 -11.84 0.75 -21.88
N GLY A 77 -12.00 -0.57 -21.87
CA GLY A 77 -11.96 -1.42 -23.07
C GLY A 77 -10.53 -1.75 -23.53
N ILE A 78 -9.56 -1.71 -22.63
CA ILE A 78 -8.17 -2.15 -22.86
C ILE A 78 -7.99 -3.50 -22.16
N ASP A 79 -7.45 -4.53 -22.86
CA ASP A 79 -7.22 -5.85 -22.27
C ASP A 79 -6.05 -5.78 -21.28
N ALA A 80 -6.35 -5.82 -19.99
CA ALA A 80 -5.38 -5.85 -18.90
C ALA A 80 -5.61 -7.08 -18.04
N ARG A 81 -4.55 -7.82 -17.79
CA ARG A 81 -4.60 -9.08 -17.04
C ARG A 81 -3.62 -9.08 -15.90
N TRP A 82 -3.96 -9.81 -14.86
CA TRP A 82 -3.15 -9.94 -13.65
C TRP A 82 -2.70 -11.38 -13.47
N VAL A 83 -1.39 -11.56 -13.34
CA VAL A 83 -0.74 -12.84 -13.11
C VAL A 83 0.02 -12.77 -11.80
N VAL A 84 -0.17 -13.76 -10.96
CA VAL A 84 0.63 -13.98 -9.74
C VAL A 84 1.55 -15.16 -9.98
N ILE A 85 2.85 -14.96 -9.71
CA ILE A 85 3.85 -15.99 -9.79
C ILE A 85 3.83 -16.86 -8.53
N GLN A 86 4.14 -18.14 -8.69
CA GLN A 86 4.35 -19.09 -7.60
C GLN A 86 5.85 -19.36 -7.46
N GLY A 87 6.28 -19.56 -6.23
CA GLY A 87 7.66 -19.91 -5.91
C GLY A 87 7.71 -20.86 -4.72
N ASN A 88 8.86 -21.54 -4.53
CA ASN A 88 9.13 -22.30 -3.32
C ASN A 88 9.52 -21.36 -2.15
N PRO A 89 9.55 -21.85 -0.91
CA PRO A 89 9.95 -21.05 0.24
C PRO A 89 11.32 -20.40 0.08
N GLU A 90 12.30 -21.12 -0.45
CA GLU A 90 13.68 -20.66 -0.65
C GLU A 90 13.75 -19.47 -1.61
N PHE A 91 12.97 -19.49 -2.69
CA PHE A 91 12.83 -18.35 -3.60
C PHE A 91 12.26 -17.12 -2.88
N PHE A 92 11.23 -17.31 -2.06
CA PHE A 92 10.63 -16.18 -1.32
C PHE A 92 11.54 -15.65 -0.21
N GLU A 93 12.37 -16.48 0.42
CA GLU A 93 13.41 -16.02 1.35
C GLU A 93 14.43 -15.12 0.63
N VAL A 94 14.96 -15.56 -0.51
CA VAL A 94 15.89 -14.75 -1.33
C VAL A 94 15.25 -13.44 -1.76
N THR A 95 14.03 -13.47 -2.28
CA THR A 95 13.36 -12.26 -2.77
C THR A 95 12.97 -11.30 -1.65
N LYS A 96 12.61 -11.79 -0.46
CA LYS A 96 12.36 -10.98 0.74
C LYS A 96 13.65 -10.30 1.21
N ARG A 97 14.77 -11.02 1.18
CA ARG A 97 16.11 -10.47 1.48
C ARG A 97 16.47 -9.34 0.52
N ILE A 98 16.32 -9.56 -0.79
CA ILE A 98 16.53 -8.51 -1.80
C ILE A 98 15.63 -7.30 -1.52
N HIS A 99 14.35 -7.53 -1.26
CA HIS A 99 13.38 -6.47 -0.94
C HIS A 99 13.80 -5.63 0.26
N ASN A 100 14.25 -6.25 1.35
CA ASN A 100 14.72 -5.56 2.54
C ASN A 100 16.03 -4.79 2.25
N GLN A 101 16.97 -5.43 1.57
CA GLN A 101 18.27 -4.81 1.27
C GLN A 101 18.16 -3.64 0.28
N VAL A 102 17.26 -3.68 -0.72
CA VAL A 102 16.97 -2.52 -1.60
C VAL A 102 16.53 -1.31 -0.78
N GLN A 103 15.86 -1.52 0.35
CA GLN A 103 15.47 -0.47 1.29
C GLN A 103 16.58 -0.11 2.31
N GLY A 104 17.74 -0.75 2.22
CA GLY A 104 18.89 -0.49 3.10
C GLY A 104 18.92 -1.34 4.38
N PHE A 105 17.99 -2.29 4.57
CA PHE A 105 17.91 -3.14 5.76
C PHE A 105 18.57 -4.50 5.54
N GLU A 106 18.98 -5.12 6.64
CA GLU A 106 19.70 -6.39 6.64
C GLU A 106 18.77 -7.56 6.23
N GLY A 107 17.51 -7.50 6.63
CA GLY A 107 16.59 -8.62 6.47
C GLY A 107 16.96 -9.77 7.40
N ASP A 108 17.01 -10.98 6.87
CA ASP A 108 17.38 -12.21 7.57
C ASP A 108 18.92 -12.38 7.79
N GLY A 109 19.71 -11.39 7.38
CA GLY A 109 21.18 -11.44 7.50
C GLY A 109 21.89 -12.34 6.47
N GLY A 110 21.14 -13.02 5.59
CA GLY A 110 21.70 -13.90 4.57
C GLY A 110 22.46 -13.17 3.47
N ASP A 111 23.24 -13.93 2.69
CA ASP A 111 23.99 -13.41 1.55
C ASP A 111 23.13 -13.30 0.28
N LEU A 112 23.63 -12.58 -0.72
CA LEU A 112 23.13 -12.53 -2.11
C LEU A 112 24.27 -12.95 -3.05
N GLY A 113 24.70 -14.22 -2.92
CA GLY A 113 25.79 -14.82 -3.68
C GLY A 113 25.29 -15.71 -4.84
N GLU A 114 26.18 -16.56 -5.35
CA GLU A 114 25.89 -17.42 -6.50
C GLU A 114 24.81 -18.50 -6.18
N ALA A 115 24.72 -18.95 -4.93
CA ALA A 115 23.68 -19.90 -4.52
C ALA A 115 22.27 -19.27 -4.65
N GLU A 116 22.13 -18.02 -4.14
CA GLU A 116 20.88 -17.25 -4.23
C GLU A 116 20.54 -16.88 -5.68
N HIS A 117 21.55 -16.56 -6.50
CA HIS A 117 21.36 -16.40 -7.94
C HIS A 117 20.85 -17.67 -8.61
N GLY A 118 21.40 -18.83 -8.24
CA GLY A 118 20.97 -20.12 -8.76
C GLY A 118 19.52 -20.46 -8.40
N GLU A 119 19.11 -20.21 -7.15
CA GLU A 119 17.74 -20.43 -6.71
C GLU A 119 16.77 -19.50 -7.41
N TYR A 120 17.08 -18.21 -7.42
CA TYR A 120 16.28 -17.17 -8.05
C TYR A 120 16.06 -17.43 -9.55
N ALA A 121 17.14 -17.73 -10.29
CA ALA A 121 17.08 -18.03 -11.72
C ALA A 121 16.28 -19.29 -12.01
N ARG A 122 16.47 -20.37 -11.22
CA ARG A 122 15.77 -21.64 -11.40
C ARG A 122 14.26 -21.50 -11.22
N ALA A 123 13.83 -20.81 -10.17
CA ALA A 123 12.41 -20.58 -9.93
C ALA A 123 11.77 -19.75 -11.06
N LEU A 124 12.44 -18.67 -11.50
CA LEU A 124 11.91 -17.79 -12.53
C LEU A 124 11.99 -18.36 -13.94
N ALA A 125 12.89 -19.30 -14.23
CA ALA A 125 12.90 -20.00 -15.51
C ALA A 125 11.61 -20.81 -15.73
N LEU A 126 11.09 -21.49 -14.70
CA LEU A 126 9.82 -22.21 -14.76
C LEU A 126 8.62 -21.26 -14.94
N VAL A 127 8.60 -20.17 -14.18
CA VAL A 127 7.59 -19.11 -14.32
C VAL A 127 7.64 -18.51 -15.74
N GLY A 128 8.85 -18.20 -16.24
CA GLY A 128 9.06 -17.62 -17.57
C GLY A 128 8.57 -18.53 -18.70
N GLN A 129 8.82 -19.84 -18.60
CA GLN A 129 8.31 -20.82 -19.56
C GLN A 129 6.78 -20.84 -19.61
N GLU A 130 6.11 -20.86 -18.47
CA GLU A 130 4.65 -20.85 -18.40
C GLU A 130 4.07 -19.52 -18.86
N LEU A 131 4.61 -18.39 -18.38
CA LEU A 131 4.20 -17.04 -18.79
C LEU A 131 4.35 -16.84 -20.31
N ALA A 132 5.39 -17.39 -20.91
CA ALA A 132 5.62 -17.34 -22.34
C ALA A 132 4.55 -18.05 -23.18
N THR A 133 3.74 -18.92 -22.59
CA THR A 133 2.58 -19.54 -23.28
C THR A 133 1.36 -18.62 -23.29
N LEU A 134 1.32 -17.64 -22.40
CA LEU A 134 0.21 -16.70 -22.25
C LEU A 134 0.40 -15.43 -23.08
N VAL A 135 1.64 -14.92 -23.12
CA VAL A 135 1.97 -13.64 -23.79
C VAL A 135 2.11 -13.84 -25.31
N ARG A 136 1.72 -12.81 -26.06
CA ARG A 136 1.79 -12.80 -27.52
C ARG A 136 2.78 -11.73 -28.00
N PRO A 137 3.38 -11.92 -29.20
CA PRO A 137 4.15 -10.84 -29.82
C PRO A 137 3.36 -9.53 -29.87
N GLY A 138 3.99 -8.44 -29.43
CA GLY A 138 3.39 -7.10 -29.37
C GLY A 138 2.66 -6.78 -28.05
N ASP A 139 2.46 -7.77 -27.16
CA ASP A 139 1.91 -7.50 -25.82
C ASP A 139 2.88 -6.69 -24.93
N ILE A 140 2.37 -6.10 -23.88
CA ILE A 140 3.13 -5.39 -22.86
C ILE A 140 3.15 -6.25 -21.59
N VAL A 141 4.34 -6.45 -21.02
CA VAL A 141 4.48 -7.16 -19.74
C VAL A 141 5.07 -6.21 -18.70
N LEU A 142 4.29 -5.87 -17.69
CA LEU A 142 4.67 -5.05 -16.56
C LEU A 142 5.00 -5.96 -15.37
N LEU A 143 6.28 -6.05 -15.07
CA LEU A 143 6.86 -6.86 -14.00
C LEU A 143 7.01 -6.01 -12.74
N HIS A 144 6.48 -6.49 -11.60
CA HIS A 144 6.49 -5.73 -10.35
C HIS A 144 7.48 -6.29 -9.35
N ASP A 145 8.32 -5.42 -8.82
CA ASP A 145 9.23 -5.62 -7.70
C ASP A 145 10.37 -6.65 -7.94
N PRO A 146 11.29 -6.81 -6.99
CA PRO A 146 12.42 -7.73 -7.14
C PRO A 146 12.02 -9.18 -7.45
N GLN A 147 10.84 -9.63 -7.02
CA GLN A 147 10.37 -10.99 -7.25
C GLN A 147 10.25 -11.35 -8.73
N THR A 148 10.05 -10.37 -9.59
CA THR A 148 9.79 -10.60 -11.01
C THR A 148 10.92 -10.11 -11.92
N ALA A 149 11.98 -9.51 -11.36
CA ALA A 149 13.03 -8.86 -12.16
C ALA A 149 13.75 -9.85 -13.12
N GLY A 150 13.94 -11.10 -12.70
CA GLY A 150 14.57 -12.11 -13.56
C GLY A 150 13.76 -12.51 -14.80
N LEU A 151 12.45 -12.21 -14.82
CA LEU A 151 11.63 -12.46 -16.00
C LEU A 151 11.93 -11.48 -17.16
N VAL A 152 12.65 -10.39 -16.92
CA VAL A 152 13.09 -9.48 -18.00
C VAL A 152 13.94 -10.25 -19.01
N SER A 153 14.95 -10.99 -18.55
CA SER A 153 15.81 -11.80 -19.41
C SER A 153 15.07 -12.93 -20.14
N GLU A 154 14.06 -13.54 -19.48
CA GLU A 154 13.26 -14.61 -20.06
C GLU A 154 12.33 -14.13 -21.19
N LEU A 155 11.89 -12.87 -21.13
CA LEU A 155 10.90 -12.32 -22.05
C LEU A 155 11.49 -11.44 -23.17
N GLN A 156 12.71 -10.94 -23.01
CA GLN A 156 13.32 -10.00 -23.97
C GLN A 156 13.41 -10.49 -25.43
N HIS A 157 13.42 -11.81 -25.64
CA HIS A 157 13.49 -12.43 -26.97
C HIS A 157 12.11 -12.80 -27.56
N ARG A 158 11.00 -12.43 -26.90
CA ARG A 158 9.64 -12.84 -27.27
C ARG A 158 8.89 -11.80 -28.11
N ASN A 159 9.55 -10.73 -28.54
CA ASN A 159 8.92 -9.61 -29.25
C ASN A 159 7.73 -9.00 -28.44
N VAL A 160 7.92 -8.86 -27.13
CA VAL A 160 7.01 -8.20 -26.20
C VAL A 160 7.69 -6.96 -25.62
N THR A 161 6.89 -5.96 -25.22
CA THR A 161 7.40 -4.79 -24.50
C THR A 161 7.50 -5.09 -23.02
N VAL A 162 8.70 -5.25 -22.48
CA VAL A 162 8.93 -5.53 -21.06
C VAL A 162 9.19 -4.24 -20.29
N VAL A 163 8.39 -3.98 -19.28
CA VAL A 163 8.55 -2.87 -18.34
C VAL A 163 8.74 -3.44 -16.94
N TRP A 164 9.74 -2.98 -16.22
CA TRP A 164 9.91 -3.36 -14.82
C TRP A 164 9.59 -2.19 -13.89
N ARG A 165 8.83 -2.46 -12.84
CA ARG A 165 8.44 -1.48 -11.82
C ARG A 165 8.90 -1.90 -10.45
N CYS A 166 9.65 -1.02 -9.76
CA CYS A 166 10.02 -1.18 -8.36
C CYS A 166 9.24 -0.21 -7.48
N HIS A 167 8.50 -0.76 -6.53
CA HIS A 167 7.70 0.03 -5.59
C HIS A 167 8.47 0.47 -4.36
N VAL A 168 9.63 -0.12 -4.10
CA VAL A 168 10.47 0.09 -2.92
C VAL A 168 11.82 0.65 -3.30
N GLY A 169 12.50 1.27 -2.32
CA GLY A 169 13.84 1.81 -2.48
C GLY A 169 14.30 2.48 -1.20
N ALA A 170 15.52 2.96 -1.17
CA ALA A 170 16.12 3.68 -0.06
C ALA A 170 16.27 5.16 -0.41
N ASP A 171 16.04 6.04 0.57
CA ASP A 171 16.31 7.48 0.42
C ASP A 171 17.81 7.78 0.34
N ALA A 172 18.63 6.96 1.02
CA ALA A 172 20.08 6.97 0.96
C ALA A 172 20.61 5.56 0.71
N ILE A 173 21.44 5.44 -0.32
CA ILE A 173 22.03 4.15 -0.68
C ILE A 173 23.15 3.82 0.31
N ASN A 174 23.08 2.63 0.88
CA ASN A 174 24.12 2.04 1.72
C ASN A 174 24.67 0.75 1.10
N ALA A 175 25.68 0.15 1.71
CA ALA A 175 26.33 -1.07 1.20
C ALA A 175 25.35 -2.25 0.97
N ARG A 176 24.28 -2.35 1.77
CA ARG A 176 23.26 -3.39 1.62
C ARG A 176 22.41 -3.14 0.34
N ALA A 177 21.97 -1.90 0.16
CA ALA A 177 21.25 -1.52 -1.05
C ALA A 177 22.11 -1.71 -2.32
N GLU A 178 23.39 -1.35 -2.25
CA GLU A 178 24.34 -1.61 -3.35
C GLU A 178 24.44 -3.10 -3.70
N LYS A 179 24.49 -3.97 -2.68
CA LYS A 179 24.55 -5.43 -2.87
C LYS A 179 23.28 -5.96 -3.55
N ALA A 180 22.12 -5.55 -3.09
CA ALA A 180 20.84 -5.93 -3.70
C ALA A 180 20.72 -5.42 -5.14
N TRP A 181 21.14 -4.20 -5.41
CA TRP A 181 21.14 -3.67 -6.78
C TRP A 181 22.14 -4.38 -7.69
N THR A 182 23.32 -4.75 -7.17
CA THR A 182 24.30 -5.56 -7.92
C THR A 182 23.68 -6.91 -8.30
N PHE A 183 22.92 -7.54 -7.39
CA PHE A 183 22.18 -8.75 -7.68
C PHE A 183 21.15 -8.54 -8.80
N LEU A 184 20.30 -7.51 -8.69
CA LEU A 184 19.22 -7.25 -9.66
C LEU A 184 19.76 -6.85 -11.04
N MET A 185 20.88 -6.14 -11.11
CA MET A 185 21.46 -5.69 -12.38
C MET A 185 21.90 -6.82 -13.30
N ARG A 186 22.02 -8.07 -12.82
CA ARG A 186 22.23 -9.24 -13.68
C ARG A 186 21.01 -9.56 -14.56
N TYR A 187 19.81 -9.13 -14.15
CA TYR A 187 18.54 -9.52 -14.77
C TYR A 187 17.81 -8.36 -15.47
N LEU A 188 17.97 -7.16 -14.99
CA LEU A 188 17.22 -5.99 -15.46
C LEU A 188 17.58 -5.47 -16.87
N PRO A 189 18.82 -5.61 -17.41
CA PRO A 189 19.14 -5.18 -18.76
C PRO A 189 18.21 -5.85 -19.78
N GLY A 190 17.61 -5.03 -20.67
CA GLY A 190 16.64 -5.50 -21.67
C GLY A 190 15.22 -4.96 -21.47
N ALA A 191 14.85 -4.47 -20.29
CA ALA A 191 13.58 -3.78 -20.12
C ALA A 191 13.56 -2.44 -20.91
N GLN A 192 12.42 -2.15 -21.53
CA GLN A 192 12.21 -0.94 -22.30
C GLN A 192 11.95 0.28 -21.42
N ALA A 193 11.47 0.09 -20.20
CA ALA A 193 11.34 1.13 -19.18
C ALA A 193 11.47 0.57 -17.76
N TYR A 194 11.92 1.42 -16.86
CA TYR A 194 12.03 1.18 -15.42
C TYR A 194 11.18 2.18 -14.68
N ILE A 195 10.14 1.73 -13.98
CA ILE A 195 9.23 2.60 -13.25
C ILE A 195 9.57 2.58 -11.77
N PHE A 196 9.71 3.76 -11.19
CA PHE A 196 9.94 3.95 -9.75
C PHE A 196 8.85 4.81 -9.13
N SER A 197 8.59 4.60 -7.84
CA SER A 197 7.67 5.44 -7.07
C SER A 197 8.24 6.83 -6.78
N ARG A 198 9.58 6.97 -6.75
CA ARG A 198 10.35 8.19 -6.52
C ARG A 198 11.61 8.19 -7.38
N ALA A 199 12.08 9.38 -7.74
CA ALA A 199 13.32 9.52 -8.52
C ALA A 199 14.56 9.00 -7.75
N THR A 200 14.59 9.18 -6.43
CA THR A 200 15.69 8.73 -5.57
C THR A 200 15.80 7.20 -5.44
N TYR A 201 14.76 6.46 -5.81
CA TYR A 201 14.78 5.00 -5.80
C TYR A 201 15.44 4.40 -7.03
N ALA A 202 15.63 5.19 -8.08
CA ALA A 202 16.24 4.71 -9.32
C ALA A 202 17.73 4.43 -9.12
N TRP A 203 18.16 3.25 -9.54
CA TRP A 203 19.57 2.87 -9.48
C TRP A 203 20.41 3.63 -10.49
N LYS A 204 21.59 4.07 -10.07
CA LYS A 204 22.49 4.95 -10.85
C LYS A 204 22.96 4.37 -12.20
N ASP A 205 23.05 3.03 -12.29
CA ASP A 205 23.55 2.34 -13.47
C ASP A 205 22.45 1.96 -14.48
N LEU A 206 21.18 2.29 -14.19
CA LEU A 206 20.10 2.15 -15.16
C LEU A 206 20.12 3.28 -16.20
N PRO A 207 19.78 3.00 -17.47
CA PRO A 207 19.69 4.02 -18.53
C PRO A 207 18.69 5.11 -18.14
N ARG A 208 19.15 6.34 -17.98
CA ARG A 208 18.33 7.48 -17.50
C ARG A 208 17.12 7.76 -18.39
N GLU A 209 17.26 7.58 -19.68
CA GLU A 209 16.21 7.79 -20.69
C GLU A 209 15.07 6.76 -20.59
N ARG A 210 15.31 5.64 -19.91
CA ARG A 210 14.31 4.59 -19.64
C ARG A 210 13.70 4.68 -18.25
N ILE A 211 14.18 5.58 -17.40
CA ILE A 211 13.65 5.76 -16.05
C ILE A 211 12.41 6.63 -16.10
N VAL A 212 11.33 6.15 -15.48
CA VAL A 212 10.05 6.85 -15.37
C VAL A 212 9.62 6.89 -13.90
N VAL A 213 9.18 8.04 -13.43
CA VAL A 213 8.66 8.17 -12.05
C VAL A 213 7.15 8.23 -12.11
N ILE A 214 6.50 7.19 -11.55
CA ILE A 214 5.05 7.11 -11.41
C ILE A 214 4.75 6.79 -9.95
N PRO A 215 4.46 7.81 -9.11
CA PRO A 215 4.06 7.58 -7.73
C PRO A 215 2.80 6.72 -7.64
N PRO A 216 2.65 5.85 -6.64
CA PRO A 216 1.41 5.13 -6.37
C PRO A 216 0.21 6.05 -6.22
N SER A 217 -0.98 5.49 -6.25
CA SER A 217 -2.25 6.21 -6.11
C SER A 217 -3.24 5.39 -5.30
N ILE A 218 -4.26 6.07 -4.78
CA ILE A 218 -5.41 5.45 -4.15
C ILE A 218 -6.64 5.54 -5.06
N ASP A 219 -7.51 4.54 -4.97
CA ASP A 219 -8.83 4.58 -5.61
C ASP A 219 -9.84 5.23 -4.67
N PRO A 220 -10.39 6.42 -5.03
CA PRO A 220 -11.34 7.14 -4.19
C PRO A 220 -12.69 6.43 -4.07
N PHE A 221 -13.00 5.47 -4.93
CA PHE A 221 -14.25 4.73 -4.97
C PHE A 221 -14.17 3.33 -4.35
N SER A 222 -12.97 2.91 -3.93
CA SER A 222 -12.81 1.63 -3.22
C SER A 222 -13.53 1.63 -1.88
N PRO A 223 -13.90 0.46 -1.32
CA PRO A 223 -14.49 0.37 0.01
C PRO A 223 -13.65 1.06 1.09
N LYS A 224 -12.33 1.11 0.91
CA LYS A 224 -11.41 1.78 1.82
C LYS A 224 -11.49 3.32 1.77
N ASN A 225 -11.93 3.92 0.64
CA ASN A 225 -11.82 5.36 0.41
C ASN A 225 -13.11 6.07 0.03
N ASN A 226 -14.15 5.31 -0.36
CA ASN A 226 -15.43 5.89 -0.76
C ASN A 226 -16.06 6.74 0.35
N GLY A 227 -16.99 7.62 -0.04
CA GLY A 227 -17.73 8.47 0.89
C GLY A 227 -18.51 7.64 1.93
N MET A 228 -18.52 8.12 3.18
CA MET A 228 -19.22 7.47 4.29
C MET A 228 -19.75 8.53 5.25
N THR A 229 -21.01 8.41 5.69
CA THR A 229 -21.57 9.29 6.71
C THR A 229 -20.98 8.97 8.09
N ARG A 230 -21.09 9.91 9.02
CA ARG A 230 -20.62 9.70 10.40
C ARG A 230 -21.41 8.57 11.09
N GLU A 231 -22.70 8.49 10.83
CA GLU A 231 -23.59 7.43 11.37
C GLU A 231 -23.19 6.05 10.87
N MET A 232 -22.86 5.94 9.58
CA MET A 232 -22.38 4.68 9.00
C MET A 232 -21.02 4.28 9.58
N ALA A 233 -20.09 5.24 9.69
CA ALA A 233 -18.78 4.98 10.32
C ALA A 233 -18.95 4.49 11.76
N ALA A 234 -19.84 5.14 12.55
CA ALA A 234 -20.15 4.68 13.90
C ALA A 234 -20.72 3.26 13.92
N ALA A 235 -21.70 2.96 13.04
CA ALA A 235 -22.33 1.65 12.97
C ALA A 235 -21.30 0.53 12.65
N ILE A 236 -20.40 0.80 11.69
CA ILE A 236 -19.33 -0.12 11.34
C ILE A 236 -18.37 -0.34 12.53
N LEU A 237 -17.92 0.72 13.18
CA LEU A 237 -16.96 0.61 14.29
C LEU A 237 -17.56 -0.05 15.53
N ILE A 238 -18.84 0.22 15.84
CA ILE A 238 -19.57 -0.45 16.93
C ILE A 238 -19.68 -1.94 16.64
N ASN A 239 -20.09 -2.29 15.42
CA ASN A 239 -20.25 -3.70 15.05
C ASN A 239 -18.91 -4.45 15.04
N ALA A 240 -17.85 -3.79 14.56
CA ALA A 240 -16.48 -4.34 14.60
C ALA A 240 -15.89 -4.39 16.02
N GLY A 241 -16.53 -3.79 17.04
CA GLY A 241 -16.06 -3.80 18.45
C GLY A 241 -14.97 -2.78 18.76
N LEU A 242 -14.77 -1.79 17.88
CA LEU A 242 -13.72 -0.78 18.00
C LEU A 242 -14.15 0.46 18.83
N ILE A 243 -15.43 0.75 18.91
CA ILE A 243 -16.01 1.75 19.82
C ILE A 243 -17.24 1.16 20.52
N SER A 244 -17.59 1.72 21.68
CA SER A 244 -18.79 1.33 22.43
C SER A 244 -20.05 1.98 21.86
N GLY A 245 -21.23 1.43 22.18
CA GLY A 245 -22.52 2.02 21.84
C GLY A 245 -23.47 1.04 21.16
N PHE A 246 -24.57 1.60 20.62
CA PHE A 246 -25.54 0.88 19.81
C PHE A 246 -25.52 1.45 18.40
N ALA A 247 -25.46 0.58 17.39
CA ALA A 247 -25.51 0.98 16.00
C ALA A 247 -26.92 1.49 15.65
N ALA A 248 -27.02 2.76 15.26
CA ALA A 248 -28.28 3.35 14.82
C ALA A 248 -28.65 3.00 13.36
N ALA A 249 -27.69 2.44 12.61
CA ALA A 249 -27.85 2.03 11.21
C ALA A 249 -27.27 0.63 10.99
N THR A 250 -27.75 -0.06 9.96
CA THR A 250 -27.14 -1.32 9.51
C THR A 250 -25.75 -1.02 8.92
N PRO A 251 -24.67 -1.66 9.43
CA PRO A 251 -23.31 -1.39 8.97
C PRO A 251 -23.10 -2.04 7.59
N TYR A 252 -23.20 -1.27 6.52
CA TYR A 252 -22.99 -1.75 5.16
C TYR A 252 -21.85 -1.00 4.46
N TYR A 253 -21.34 -1.60 3.40
CA TYR A 253 -20.40 -1.00 2.45
C TYR A 253 -20.74 -1.42 1.03
N VAL A 254 -20.22 -0.68 0.06
CA VAL A 254 -20.41 -0.96 -1.38
C VAL A 254 -19.12 -1.58 -1.91
N ARG A 255 -19.23 -2.76 -2.51
CA ARG A 255 -18.11 -3.46 -3.15
C ARG A 255 -17.76 -2.80 -4.50
N PRO A 256 -16.57 -3.04 -5.05
CA PRO A 256 -16.21 -2.55 -6.39
C PRO A 256 -17.19 -3.01 -7.49
N SER A 257 -17.85 -4.16 -7.31
CA SER A 257 -18.91 -4.67 -8.19
C SER A 257 -20.22 -3.88 -8.13
N GLY A 258 -20.36 -2.94 -7.19
CA GLY A 258 -21.60 -2.23 -6.90
C GLY A 258 -22.56 -2.99 -5.96
N THR A 259 -22.24 -4.22 -5.55
CA THR A 259 -23.06 -4.98 -4.60
C THR A 259 -22.84 -4.50 -3.16
N ILE A 260 -23.87 -4.65 -2.32
CA ILE A 260 -23.81 -4.30 -0.90
C ILE A 260 -23.22 -5.45 -0.11
N GLY A 261 -22.21 -5.16 0.72
CA GLY A 261 -21.70 -6.02 1.77
C GLY A 261 -22.09 -5.50 3.15
N LEU A 262 -22.15 -6.39 4.14
CA LEU A 262 -22.39 -6.04 5.54
C LEU A 262 -21.13 -6.26 6.36
N VAL A 263 -20.83 -5.32 7.26
CA VAL A 263 -19.80 -5.54 8.27
C VAL A 263 -20.40 -6.43 9.34
N SER A 264 -19.99 -7.68 9.38
CA SER A 264 -20.53 -8.72 10.25
C SER A 264 -19.50 -9.30 11.23
N ARG A 265 -18.20 -9.10 10.93
CA ARG A 265 -17.10 -9.65 11.72
C ARG A 265 -16.60 -8.62 12.72
N ARG A 266 -16.20 -9.14 13.89
CA ARG A 266 -15.59 -8.35 14.94
C ARG A 266 -14.06 -8.43 14.83
N ALA A 267 -13.39 -7.33 15.15
CA ALA A 267 -11.96 -7.33 15.39
C ALA A 267 -11.64 -8.06 16.71
N GLU A 268 -10.52 -8.74 16.76
CA GLU A 268 -9.92 -9.13 18.03
C GLU A 268 -9.22 -7.90 18.62
N VAL A 269 -9.62 -7.47 19.82
CA VAL A 269 -9.13 -6.23 20.40
C VAL A 269 -8.56 -6.46 21.80
N PHE A 270 -7.30 -6.11 21.97
CA PHE A 270 -6.62 -6.05 23.27
C PHE A 270 -6.91 -4.68 23.89
N GLN A 271 -7.85 -4.65 24.84
CA GLN A 271 -8.33 -3.43 25.50
C GLN A 271 -9.05 -3.78 26.79
N GLN A 272 -9.11 -2.84 27.72
CA GLN A 272 -9.92 -3.01 28.95
C GLN A 272 -11.40 -2.73 28.71
N ALA A 273 -11.70 -1.71 27.91
CA ALA A 273 -13.04 -1.39 27.44
C ALA A 273 -12.95 -0.61 26.10
N PRO A 274 -13.92 -0.77 25.20
CA PRO A 274 -13.95 0.00 23.97
C PRO A 274 -14.17 1.50 24.26
N PRO A 275 -13.50 2.42 23.51
CA PRO A 275 -13.65 3.84 23.70
C PRO A 275 -15.08 4.30 23.39
N ALA A 276 -15.56 5.28 24.16
CA ALA A 276 -16.87 5.87 23.93
C ALA A 276 -16.90 6.67 22.58
N PRO A 277 -18.08 6.85 21.94
CA PRO A 277 -18.19 7.58 20.68
C PRO A 277 -17.71 9.03 20.73
N ALA A 278 -17.70 9.66 21.91
CA ALA A 278 -17.17 11.01 22.10
C ALA A 278 -15.64 11.04 22.33
N THR A 279 -15.00 9.89 22.50
CA THR A 279 -13.56 9.78 22.74
C THR A 279 -12.80 10.18 21.46
N ARG A 280 -11.82 11.06 21.62
CA ARG A 280 -10.94 11.47 20.52
C ARG A 280 -9.88 10.40 20.30
N LEU A 281 -9.78 9.92 19.07
CA LEU A 281 -8.86 8.84 18.72
C LEU A 281 -7.66 9.35 17.95
N VAL A 282 -6.48 8.95 18.39
CA VAL A 282 -5.24 8.90 17.61
C VAL A 282 -5.13 7.49 17.04
N VAL A 283 -4.96 7.35 15.74
CA VAL A 283 -5.02 6.04 15.09
C VAL A 283 -3.81 5.80 14.22
N GLN A 284 -3.22 4.61 14.35
CA GLN A 284 -2.31 4.04 13.37
C GLN A 284 -2.97 2.83 12.72
N VAL A 285 -2.95 2.76 11.37
CA VAL A 285 -3.33 1.57 10.61
C VAL A 285 -2.12 1.10 9.81
N SER A 286 -1.63 -0.09 10.12
CA SER A 286 -0.45 -0.66 9.44
C SER A 286 -0.44 -2.18 9.59
N ARG A 287 0.41 -2.89 8.81
CA ARG A 287 0.75 -4.27 9.16
C ARG A 287 1.51 -4.28 10.50
N TRP A 288 1.47 -5.43 11.17
CA TRP A 288 2.34 -5.71 12.30
C TRP A 288 3.76 -5.94 11.77
N ASP A 289 4.58 -4.90 11.78
CA ASP A 289 5.89 -4.83 11.12
C ASP A 289 6.77 -3.91 11.97
N ARG A 290 7.99 -4.33 12.29
CA ARG A 290 8.93 -3.55 13.11
C ARG A 290 9.20 -2.18 12.52
N LEU A 291 9.22 -2.07 11.20
CA LEU A 291 9.44 -0.79 10.52
C LEU A 291 8.24 0.16 10.61
N LYS A 292 7.07 -0.31 11.07
CA LYS A 292 5.91 0.54 11.36
C LYS A 292 5.88 1.06 12.79
N ASP A 293 6.79 0.53 13.62
CA ASP A 293 7.07 0.98 14.98
C ASP A 293 5.84 1.12 15.89
N PRO A 294 4.99 0.08 16.00
CA PRO A 294 3.80 0.15 16.84
C PRO A 294 4.15 0.39 18.32
N ILE A 295 5.27 -0.17 18.79
CA ILE A 295 5.74 0.00 20.17
C ILE A 295 6.17 1.44 20.42
N GLY A 296 6.98 2.05 19.54
CA GLY A 296 7.41 3.45 19.71
C GLY A 296 6.24 4.44 19.60
N VAL A 297 5.21 4.15 18.77
CA VAL A 297 3.97 4.94 18.75
C VAL A 297 3.23 4.84 20.08
N MET A 298 3.14 3.65 20.65
CA MET A 298 2.50 3.40 21.94
C MET A 298 3.27 4.07 23.09
N GLU A 299 4.58 3.92 23.13
CA GLU A 299 5.45 4.53 24.17
C GLU A 299 5.41 6.06 24.11
N GLY A 300 5.52 6.65 22.93
CA GLY A 300 5.42 8.10 22.77
C GLY A 300 4.05 8.64 23.19
N PHE A 301 2.97 7.93 22.85
CA PHE A 301 1.64 8.28 23.35
C PHE A 301 1.54 8.14 24.88
N ALA A 302 2.00 7.02 25.44
CA ALA A 302 1.89 6.72 26.84
C ALA A 302 2.68 7.70 27.73
N ASN A 303 3.92 8.02 27.31
CA ASN A 303 4.83 8.83 28.11
C ASN A 303 4.57 10.33 28.01
N PHE A 304 4.00 10.81 26.88
CA PHE A 304 3.92 12.26 26.64
C PHE A 304 2.51 12.74 26.24
N VAL A 305 1.76 12.03 25.38
CA VAL A 305 0.43 12.50 24.94
C VAL A 305 -0.64 12.24 26.00
N ALA A 306 -0.56 11.10 26.68
CA ALA A 306 -1.58 10.69 27.64
C ALA A 306 -1.67 11.60 28.87
N ALA A 307 -0.60 12.26 29.27
CA ALA A 307 -0.59 13.21 30.38
C ALA A 307 -1.32 14.52 30.00
N ASP A 308 -1.18 14.97 28.77
CA ASP A 308 -1.61 16.29 28.31
C ASP A 308 -3.01 16.30 27.69
N THR A 309 -3.54 15.15 27.33
CA THR A 309 -4.82 15.02 26.61
C THR A 309 -5.66 13.85 27.10
N PRO A 310 -7.01 13.92 27.02
CA PRO A 310 -7.89 12.79 27.30
C PRO A 310 -8.05 11.84 26.09
N ALA A 311 -7.27 11.98 25.04
CA ALA A 311 -7.37 11.16 23.86
C ALA A 311 -7.00 9.69 24.11
N HIS A 312 -7.47 8.80 23.27
CA HIS A 312 -7.07 7.38 23.25
C HIS A 312 -6.25 7.07 22.00
N LEU A 313 -5.37 6.11 22.10
CA LEU A 313 -4.61 5.54 20.98
C LEU A 313 -5.25 4.22 20.55
N LEU A 314 -5.45 4.04 19.24
CA LEU A 314 -5.84 2.76 18.65
C LEU A 314 -4.84 2.39 17.55
N ILE A 315 -4.13 1.28 17.73
CA ILE A 315 -3.23 0.70 16.74
C ILE A 315 -3.96 -0.49 16.11
N ALA A 316 -4.18 -0.43 14.80
CA ALA A 316 -4.90 -1.45 14.06
C ALA A 316 -4.00 -2.09 12.99
N GLY A 317 -4.01 -3.40 12.94
CA GLY A 317 -3.35 -4.22 11.91
C GLY A 317 -4.26 -5.35 11.42
N PRO A 318 -3.86 -6.08 10.39
CA PRO A 318 -4.60 -7.24 9.92
C PRO A 318 -4.53 -8.38 10.95
N GLU A 319 -5.52 -9.26 10.93
CA GLU A 319 -5.46 -10.56 11.60
C GLU A 319 -4.24 -11.36 11.10
N VAL A 320 -3.37 -11.76 12.03
CA VAL A 320 -2.04 -12.30 11.67
C VAL A 320 -2.15 -13.64 10.94
N ALA A 321 -3.09 -14.51 11.33
CA ALA A 321 -3.30 -15.80 10.69
C ALA A 321 -3.67 -15.70 9.19
N ALA A 322 -4.11 -14.55 8.73
CA ALA A 322 -4.53 -14.32 7.34
C ALA A 322 -3.41 -13.81 6.42
N VAL A 323 -2.23 -13.50 6.96
CA VAL A 323 -1.07 -12.96 6.21
C VAL A 323 0.00 -14.05 6.12
N ALA A 324 -0.23 -15.00 5.21
CA ALA A 324 0.59 -16.22 5.11
C ALA A 324 2.06 -15.97 4.67
N ASP A 325 2.36 -14.83 4.08
CA ASP A 325 3.67 -14.42 3.59
C ASP A 325 4.45 -13.50 4.55
N ASP A 326 3.93 -13.27 5.78
CA ASP A 326 4.54 -12.39 6.77
C ASP A 326 4.71 -13.08 8.15
N PRO A 327 5.71 -13.96 8.31
CA PRO A 327 5.96 -14.64 9.58
C PRO A 327 6.37 -13.67 10.71
N GLU A 328 6.92 -12.50 10.38
CA GLU A 328 7.30 -11.47 11.34
C GLU A 328 6.09 -10.83 12.04
N GLY A 329 4.94 -10.79 11.37
CA GLY A 329 3.75 -10.13 11.89
C GLY A 329 3.25 -10.68 13.23
N ALA A 330 3.32 -12.00 13.43
CA ALA A 330 2.93 -12.65 14.69
C ALA A 330 3.85 -12.25 15.84
N GLU A 331 5.15 -12.20 15.61
CA GLU A 331 6.14 -11.81 16.61
C GLU A 331 5.97 -10.34 17.01
N VAL A 332 5.83 -9.44 16.02
CA VAL A 332 5.64 -8.01 16.27
C VAL A 332 4.35 -7.73 17.03
N LEU A 333 3.25 -8.42 16.69
CA LEU A 333 2.00 -8.31 17.45
C LEU A 333 2.20 -8.78 18.90
N HIS A 334 2.84 -9.94 19.10
CA HIS A 334 3.13 -10.46 20.44
C HIS A 334 3.95 -9.46 21.26
N ASP A 335 5.07 -8.94 20.70
CA ASP A 335 5.90 -7.96 21.37
C ASP A 335 5.12 -6.68 21.73
N THR A 336 4.22 -6.26 20.84
CA THR A 336 3.37 -5.07 21.04
C THR A 336 2.35 -5.33 22.18
N ILE A 337 1.77 -6.52 22.25
CA ILE A 337 0.86 -6.91 23.35
C ILE A 337 1.62 -6.93 24.70
N VAL A 338 2.80 -7.55 24.74
CA VAL A 338 3.65 -7.58 25.93
C VAL A 338 4.01 -6.16 26.41
N ALA A 339 4.33 -5.27 25.48
CA ALA A 339 4.59 -3.86 25.79
C ALA A 339 3.33 -3.15 26.31
N TRP A 340 2.14 -3.42 25.72
CA TRP A 340 0.86 -2.89 26.18
C TRP A 340 0.50 -3.35 27.60
N GLU A 341 0.74 -4.62 27.93
CA GLU A 341 0.48 -5.16 29.27
C GLU A 341 1.31 -4.48 30.36
N ARG A 342 2.52 -4.01 30.02
CA ARG A 342 3.44 -3.30 30.94
C ARG A 342 3.06 -1.84 31.17
N LEU A 343 2.13 -1.27 30.39
CA LEU A 343 1.69 0.11 30.60
C LEU A 343 1.01 0.27 31.96
N PRO A 344 1.21 1.40 32.66
CA PRO A 344 0.43 1.76 33.83
C PRO A 344 -1.07 1.69 33.54
N GLU A 345 -1.85 1.14 34.47
CA GLU A 345 -3.28 0.87 34.26
C GLU A 345 -4.09 2.08 33.75
N PRO A 346 -3.91 3.32 34.24
CA PRO A 346 -4.64 4.49 33.74
C PRO A 346 -4.34 4.82 32.28
N VAL A 347 -3.12 4.53 31.80
CA VAL A 347 -2.70 4.72 30.41
C VAL A 347 -3.17 3.55 29.56
N ARG A 348 -3.01 2.30 30.04
CA ARG A 348 -3.42 1.09 29.35
C ARG A 348 -4.91 1.07 29.02
N ARG A 349 -5.77 1.68 29.85
CA ARG A 349 -7.21 1.88 29.56
C ARG A 349 -7.46 2.73 28.30
N ARG A 350 -6.48 3.49 27.86
CA ARG A 350 -6.57 4.45 26.76
C ARG A 350 -5.80 4.01 25.53
N VAL A 351 -5.19 2.82 25.56
CA VAL A 351 -4.46 2.23 24.43
C VAL A 351 -5.16 0.95 24.01
N HIS A 352 -5.47 0.85 22.73
CA HIS A 352 -6.22 -0.26 22.12
C HIS A 352 -5.41 -0.86 20.99
N LEU A 353 -5.26 -2.18 20.95
CA LEU A 353 -4.64 -2.90 19.86
C LEU A 353 -5.72 -3.73 19.16
N ALA A 354 -5.87 -3.59 17.85
CA ALA A 354 -6.95 -4.24 17.10
C ALA A 354 -6.42 -5.06 15.93
N CYS A 355 -6.73 -6.36 15.91
CA CYS A 355 -6.52 -7.24 14.77
C CYS A 355 -7.80 -7.27 13.93
N LEU A 356 -7.76 -6.63 12.76
CA LEU A 356 -8.90 -6.49 11.88
C LEU A 356 -9.14 -7.77 11.07
N PRO A 357 -10.40 -8.23 10.90
CA PRO A 357 -10.71 -9.44 10.16
C PRO A 357 -10.29 -9.31 8.69
N MET A 358 -9.75 -10.40 8.12
CA MET A 358 -9.20 -10.45 6.76
C MET A 358 -9.91 -11.46 5.85
N GLN A 359 -10.92 -12.17 6.33
CA GLN A 359 -11.67 -13.17 5.55
C GLN A 359 -12.45 -12.55 4.37
N ASP A 360 -12.78 -11.27 4.47
CA ASP A 360 -13.35 -10.45 3.40
C ASP A 360 -12.57 -9.13 3.32
N VAL A 361 -11.77 -8.97 2.27
CA VAL A 361 -10.90 -7.79 2.10
C VAL A 361 -11.68 -6.50 1.91
N ASP A 362 -12.90 -6.55 1.36
CA ASP A 362 -13.75 -5.36 1.20
C ASP A 362 -14.38 -4.95 2.54
N GLU A 363 -14.74 -5.93 3.39
CA GLU A 363 -15.20 -5.67 4.76
C GLU A 363 -14.07 -5.04 5.60
N ASN A 364 -12.87 -5.62 5.53
CA ASN A 364 -11.67 -5.04 6.17
C ASN A 364 -11.45 -3.59 5.71
N ALA A 365 -11.47 -3.35 4.41
CA ALA A 365 -11.31 -2.02 3.83
C ALA A 365 -12.36 -1.02 4.34
N ALA A 366 -13.62 -1.44 4.48
CA ALA A 366 -14.69 -0.61 5.02
C ALA A 366 -14.47 -0.28 6.52
N ILE A 367 -13.97 -1.24 7.32
CA ILE A 367 -13.62 -1.01 8.73
C ILE A 367 -12.47 0.02 8.83
N VAL A 368 -11.42 -0.14 8.01
CA VAL A 368 -10.31 0.82 7.95
C VAL A 368 -10.79 2.21 7.53
N ASN A 369 -11.68 2.30 6.53
CA ASN A 369 -12.29 3.55 6.08
C ASN A 369 -13.03 4.26 7.23
N ALA A 370 -13.89 3.52 7.93
CA ALA A 370 -14.63 4.03 9.07
C ALA A 370 -13.70 4.50 10.18
N LEU A 371 -12.67 3.72 10.51
CA LEU A 371 -11.70 4.03 11.56
C LEU A 371 -10.91 5.31 11.24
N GLN A 372 -10.39 5.44 10.02
CA GLN A 372 -9.68 6.65 9.60
C GLN A 372 -10.61 7.87 9.58
N ARG A 373 -11.88 7.76 9.15
CA ARG A 373 -12.84 8.85 9.17
C ARG A 373 -13.23 9.27 10.59
N TRP A 374 -13.22 8.32 11.52
CA TRP A 374 -13.60 8.57 12.92
C TRP A 374 -12.48 9.23 13.73
N SER A 375 -11.22 9.00 13.37
CA SER A 375 -10.06 9.49 14.11
C SER A 375 -9.90 11.03 14.04
N GLU A 376 -9.30 11.60 15.07
CA GLU A 376 -8.91 13.01 15.11
C GLU A 376 -7.54 13.22 14.45
N VAL A 377 -6.60 12.30 14.68
CA VAL A 377 -5.22 12.35 14.15
C VAL A 377 -4.85 10.95 13.66
N ILE A 378 -4.28 10.87 12.47
CA ILE A 378 -3.67 9.65 11.97
C ILE A 378 -2.15 9.72 12.15
N VAL A 379 -1.58 8.62 12.62
CA VAL A 379 -0.14 8.47 12.83
C VAL A 379 0.44 7.44 11.86
N GLN A 380 1.54 7.77 11.24
CA GLN A 380 2.35 6.84 10.44
C GLN A 380 3.85 7.09 10.72
N LYS A 381 4.24 6.82 11.98
CA LYS A 381 5.60 7.01 12.49
C LYS A 381 6.48 5.80 12.14
N SER A 382 6.61 5.50 10.84
CA SER A 382 7.44 4.39 10.39
C SER A 382 8.92 4.72 10.50
N LEU A 383 9.73 3.73 10.86
CA LEU A 383 11.21 3.82 10.87
C LEU A 383 11.75 3.76 9.43
N ALA A 384 11.06 3.03 8.58
CA ALA A 384 11.33 2.98 7.15
C ALA A 384 10.08 2.52 6.36
N GLY A 385 10.15 2.64 5.05
CA GLY A 385 9.08 2.15 4.18
C GLY A 385 9.09 2.77 2.79
N GLY A 386 8.29 2.17 1.92
CA GLY A 386 8.10 2.62 0.55
C GLY A 386 7.22 3.88 0.47
N PHE A 387 6.07 3.77 -0.22
CA PHE A 387 5.23 4.95 -0.46
C PHE A 387 4.32 5.31 0.72
N GLY A 388 3.73 4.33 1.42
CA GLY A 388 2.83 4.59 2.54
C GLY A 388 1.41 5.01 2.09
N LEU A 389 0.68 4.16 1.37
CA LEU A 389 -0.68 4.46 0.88
C LEU A 389 -1.66 4.86 1.99
N THR A 390 -1.49 4.32 3.21
CA THR A 390 -2.30 4.67 4.38
C THR A 390 -2.27 6.17 4.71
N VAL A 391 -1.18 6.86 4.37
CA VAL A 391 -1.06 8.32 4.49
C VAL A 391 -1.98 9.01 3.48
N SER A 392 -1.90 8.67 2.19
CA SER A 392 -2.83 9.20 1.17
C SER A 392 -4.29 8.90 1.51
N GLU A 393 -4.59 7.71 2.02
CA GLU A 393 -5.94 7.31 2.43
C GLU A 393 -6.47 8.19 3.57
N ALA A 394 -5.65 8.46 4.59
CA ALA A 394 -6.01 9.35 5.69
C ALA A 394 -6.19 10.80 5.22
N MET A 395 -5.25 11.29 4.40
CA MET A 395 -5.30 12.63 3.80
C MET A 395 -6.54 12.82 2.93
N TRP A 396 -6.94 11.82 2.13
CA TRP A 396 -8.17 11.83 1.32
C TRP A 396 -9.44 12.02 2.17
N LYS A 397 -9.42 11.55 3.40
CA LYS A 397 -10.51 11.69 4.38
C LYS A 397 -10.45 12.99 5.17
N ALA A 398 -9.62 13.94 4.73
CA ALA A 398 -9.36 15.21 5.41
C ALA A 398 -8.90 15.02 6.87
N ARG A 399 -8.12 13.96 7.15
CA ARG A 399 -7.51 13.77 8.47
C ARG A 399 -6.12 14.38 8.51
N PRO A 400 -5.78 15.12 9.57
CA PRO A 400 -4.41 15.54 9.78
C PRO A 400 -3.53 14.34 10.09
N VAL A 401 -2.33 14.32 9.51
CA VAL A 401 -1.39 13.21 9.62
C VAL A 401 -0.12 13.67 10.32
N VAL A 402 0.37 12.86 11.27
CA VAL A 402 1.74 12.93 11.81
C VAL A 402 2.49 11.73 11.27
N ALA A 403 3.52 11.94 10.48
CA ALA A 403 4.24 10.87 9.81
C ALA A 403 5.74 11.14 9.74
N SER A 404 6.54 10.09 9.55
CA SER A 404 7.99 10.23 9.37
C SER A 404 8.33 10.80 8.00
N ARG A 405 9.41 11.61 7.95
CA ARG A 405 9.99 12.15 6.70
C ARG A 405 10.84 11.07 6.00
N ILE A 406 10.19 10.01 5.54
CA ILE A 406 10.83 8.87 4.90
C ILE A 406 10.09 8.47 3.62
N GLY A 407 10.82 7.87 2.70
CA GLY A 407 10.28 7.27 1.50
C GLY A 407 9.26 8.18 0.80
N GLY A 408 8.24 7.59 0.20
CA GLY A 408 7.17 8.33 -0.47
C GLY A 408 6.22 9.11 0.45
N ILE A 409 6.31 8.94 1.76
CA ILE A 409 5.52 9.73 2.73
C ILE A 409 5.88 11.22 2.62
N GLN A 410 7.18 11.53 2.52
CA GLN A 410 7.64 12.92 2.38
C GLN A 410 7.23 13.58 1.06
N ASP A 411 6.88 12.81 0.04
CA ASP A 411 6.35 13.34 -1.22
C ASP A 411 4.83 13.62 -1.12
N GLN A 412 4.13 12.87 -0.26
CA GLN A 412 2.70 13.03 -0.03
C GLN A 412 2.40 14.24 0.86
N VAL A 413 3.16 14.42 1.94
CA VAL A 413 2.89 15.41 2.98
C VAL A 413 3.75 16.66 2.76
N GLU A 414 3.10 17.82 2.61
CA GLU A 414 3.74 19.11 2.76
C GLU A 414 3.74 19.48 4.25
N HIS A 415 4.97 19.46 4.84
CA HIS A 415 5.15 19.74 6.26
C HIS A 415 4.51 21.06 6.67
N GLU A 416 3.80 21.06 7.80
CA GLU A 416 3.06 22.19 8.37
C GLU A 416 1.86 22.69 7.53
N ARG A 417 1.63 22.16 6.34
CA ARG A 417 0.51 22.55 5.48
C ARG A 417 -0.54 21.44 5.33
N SER A 418 -0.12 20.22 4.97
CA SER A 418 -1.01 19.08 4.76
C SER A 418 -0.75 17.92 5.73
N GLY A 419 0.11 18.11 6.71
CA GLY A 419 0.49 17.17 7.75
C GLY A 419 1.76 17.61 8.46
N ILE A 420 2.15 16.87 9.47
CA ILE A 420 3.41 17.09 10.20
C ILE A 420 4.37 15.96 9.88
N LEU A 421 5.56 16.29 9.38
CA LEU A 421 6.63 15.33 9.14
C LEU A 421 7.64 15.37 10.29
N LEU A 422 7.97 14.20 10.81
CA LEU A 422 9.01 13.98 11.82
C LEU A 422 10.32 13.69 11.10
N ASP A 423 11.36 14.48 11.37
CA ASP A 423 12.68 14.28 10.75
C ASP A 423 13.40 13.05 11.33
N ASP A 424 13.23 12.80 12.64
CA ASP A 424 13.69 11.59 13.31
C ASP A 424 12.47 10.79 13.83
N PRO A 425 12.16 9.62 13.26
CA PRO A 425 11.06 8.79 13.74
C PRO A 425 11.30 8.19 15.13
N THR A 426 12.52 8.23 15.67
CA THR A 426 12.83 7.74 17.02
C THR A 426 12.66 8.82 18.10
N ASP A 427 12.50 10.08 17.72
CA ASP A 427 12.21 11.18 18.65
C ASP A 427 10.73 11.13 19.08
N LEU A 428 10.48 10.44 20.21
CA LEU A 428 9.15 10.29 20.79
C LEU A 428 8.58 11.61 21.34
N GLN A 429 9.42 12.56 21.71
CA GLN A 429 8.97 13.88 22.19
C GLN A 429 8.46 14.74 21.01
N ALA A 430 9.20 14.80 19.91
CA ALA A 430 8.75 15.49 18.71
C ALA A 430 7.43 14.88 18.16
N TYR A 431 7.34 13.54 18.13
CA TYR A 431 6.11 12.83 17.79
C TYR A 431 4.93 13.24 18.69
N ALA A 432 5.11 13.17 19.99
CA ALA A 432 4.07 13.50 20.96
C ALA A 432 3.66 14.97 20.91
N GLY A 433 4.60 15.88 20.76
CA GLY A 433 4.34 17.31 20.58
C GLY A 433 3.48 17.59 19.34
N ALA A 434 3.77 16.93 18.22
CA ALA A 434 2.99 17.03 16.99
C ALA A 434 1.55 16.52 17.19
N VAL A 435 1.38 15.35 17.80
CA VAL A 435 0.06 14.78 18.10
C VAL A 435 -0.74 15.66 19.06
N THR A 436 -0.14 16.09 20.17
CA THR A 436 -0.78 16.96 21.18
C THR A 436 -1.21 18.28 20.56
N ARG A 437 -0.37 18.89 19.71
CA ARG A 437 -0.72 20.10 18.97
C ARG A 437 -1.97 19.94 18.12
N LEU A 438 -2.06 18.87 17.33
CA LEU A 438 -3.24 18.60 16.50
C LEU A 438 -4.48 18.25 17.31
N LEU A 439 -4.32 17.61 18.47
CA LEU A 439 -5.43 17.37 19.39
C LEU A 439 -5.94 18.65 20.06
N THR A 440 -5.08 19.61 20.40
CA THR A 440 -5.44 20.81 21.13
C THR A 440 -5.81 21.98 20.23
N GLN A 441 -5.18 22.10 19.05
CA GLN A 441 -5.42 23.19 18.08
C GLN A 441 -6.37 22.74 16.96
N ARG A 442 -7.64 22.63 17.27
CA ARG A 442 -8.67 22.05 16.40
C ARG A 442 -8.81 22.73 15.04
N ALA A 443 -8.75 24.07 15.01
CA ALA A 443 -8.85 24.83 13.77
C ALA A 443 -7.68 24.52 12.82
N THR A 444 -6.45 24.51 13.34
CA THR A 444 -5.23 24.14 12.60
C THR A 444 -5.32 22.72 12.07
N ALA A 445 -5.75 21.76 12.90
CA ALA A 445 -5.89 20.37 12.49
C ALA A 445 -6.91 20.19 11.34
N GLN A 446 -8.04 20.90 11.40
CA GLN A 446 -9.06 20.86 10.35
C GLN A 446 -8.59 21.51 9.05
N GLU A 447 -7.87 22.64 9.13
CA GLU A 447 -7.30 23.30 7.96
C GLU A 447 -6.25 22.41 7.28
N MET A 448 -5.36 21.83 8.08
CA MET A 448 -4.36 20.87 7.61
C MET A 448 -5.01 19.65 6.94
N GLY A 449 -6.06 19.08 7.53
CA GLY A 449 -6.82 17.99 6.94
C GLY A 449 -7.46 18.35 5.59
N ARG A 450 -8.04 19.56 5.47
CA ARG A 450 -8.58 20.03 4.18
C ARG A 450 -7.48 20.23 3.13
N ALA A 451 -6.33 20.76 3.51
CA ALA A 451 -5.18 20.89 2.62
C ALA A 451 -4.65 19.52 2.18
N ALA A 452 -4.61 18.55 3.11
CA ALA A 452 -4.26 17.17 2.84
C ALA A 452 -5.16 16.53 1.77
N MET A 453 -6.48 16.68 1.91
CA MET A 453 -7.45 16.14 0.94
C MET A 453 -7.27 16.74 -0.45
N ARG A 454 -7.12 18.08 -0.55
CA ARG A 454 -6.85 18.72 -1.86
C ARG A 454 -5.58 18.20 -2.50
N ARG A 455 -4.51 18.03 -1.74
CA ARG A 455 -3.24 17.52 -2.26
C ARG A 455 -3.37 16.09 -2.81
N VAL A 456 -4.11 15.21 -2.11
CA VAL A 456 -4.38 13.85 -2.63
C VAL A 456 -5.22 13.91 -3.90
N GLN A 457 -6.25 14.76 -3.94
CA GLN A 457 -7.09 14.96 -5.11
C GLN A 457 -6.27 15.40 -6.32
N GLU A 458 -5.28 16.26 -6.13
CA GLU A 458 -4.44 16.80 -7.21
C GLU A 458 -3.38 15.80 -7.69
N HIS A 459 -2.78 15.00 -6.76
CA HIS A 459 -1.54 14.30 -7.06
C HIS A 459 -1.56 12.78 -6.87
N PHE A 460 -2.52 12.21 -6.10
CA PHE A 460 -2.42 10.82 -5.66
C PHE A 460 -3.66 9.96 -5.93
N LEU A 461 -4.57 10.40 -6.82
CA LEU A 461 -5.70 9.58 -7.25
C LEU A 461 -5.37 8.75 -8.50
N THR A 462 -6.14 7.70 -8.70
CA THR A 462 -5.92 6.71 -9.76
C THR A 462 -6.09 7.29 -11.17
N ASP A 463 -6.87 8.36 -11.40
CA ASP A 463 -6.98 9.04 -12.70
C ASP A 463 -5.61 9.51 -13.24
N ARG A 464 -4.80 10.15 -12.38
CA ARG A 464 -3.42 10.55 -12.72
C ARG A 464 -2.56 9.34 -13.09
N HIS A 465 -2.67 8.26 -12.31
CA HIS A 465 -1.88 7.05 -12.49
C HIS A 465 -2.22 6.37 -13.83
N LEU A 466 -3.51 6.24 -14.16
CA LEU A 466 -3.98 5.71 -15.45
C LEU A 466 -3.49 6.55 -16.62
N LYS A 467 -3.55 7.87 -16.52
CA LYS A 467 -3.03 8.80 -17.54
C LYS A 467 -1.53 8.57 -17.78
N GLN A 468 -0.73 8.51 -16.71
CA GLN A 468 0.73 8.31 -16.81
C GLN A 468 1.09 6.95 -17.43
N TYR A 469 0.39 5.88 -17.06
CA TYR A 469 0.59 4.58 -17.70
C TYR A 469 0.17 4.58 -19.18
N GLY A 470 -0.97 5.17 -19.50
CA GLY A 470 -1.44 5.27 -20.88
C GLY A 470 -0.43 6.01 -21.77
N GLU A 471 0.12 7.13 -21.30
CA GLU A 471 1.15 7.91 -21.98
C GLU A 471 2.46 7.12 -22.15
N LEU A 472 2.91 6.42 -21.11
CA LEU A 472 4.11 5.59 -21.15
C LEU A 472 3.96 4.45 -22.17
N PHE A 473 2.90 3.66 -22.05
CA PHE A 473 2.72 2.51 -22.93
C PHE A 473 2.50 2.92 -24.39
N ALA A 474 1.74 4.00 -24.63
CA ALA A 474 1.59 4.55 -25.98
C ALA A 474 2.95 4.91 -26.61
N ARG A 475 3.86 5.53 -25.82
CA ARG A 475 5.21 5.89 -26.29
C ARG A 475 6.08 4.66 -26.57
N LEU A 476 5.92 3.57 -25.78
CA LEU A 476 6.76 2.37 -25.92
C LEU A 476 6.34 1.49 -27.10
N VAL A 477 5.11 1.60 -27.59
CA VAL A 477 4.59 0.77 -28.70
C VAL A 477 4.37 1.54 -30.00
N ALA A 478 4.59 2.88 -30.00
CA ALA A 478 4.60 3.72 -31.19
C ALA A 478 5.87 3.47 -32.01
#